data_31c8ad71cdd053a1a5181f1941c5dfcd
#
_entry.id   31c8ad71cdd053a1a5181f1941c5dfcd
#
_cell.length_a   1.000
_cell.length_b   1.000
_cell.length_c   1.000
_cell.angle_alpha   90.00
_cell.angle_beta   90.00
_cell.angle_gamma   90.00
#
_symmetry.space_group_name_H-M   'P 1'
#
loop_
_entity.id
_entity.type
_entity.pdbx_description
1 polymer ?
#
loop_
_entity_poly.entity_id
_entity_poly.type
_entity_poly.pdbx_seq_one_letter_code
_entity_poly.pdbx_strand_id
1 'polypeptide(L)'
;MDKTYIGYARVSTMEQNEARQLHSFEGYTEKIKKVFIDKLSGKNTDRPQLQAMLSYVREGDVVVVSDFSRLARSTRDMLQIVQELTDKGVGLVSLKENVDTDTPQGRFMLTVFAALAELERETILQRQREGIAIAKQQGKYKGRKPIPFNEEKFRVECKKWRNGEQTAVATMKKLDIKRNRFYQIVKNLGVYSPRCHST
;
A
#
# COMPACT_ATOMS: atom_id res chain seq x y z
N MET A 1 -4.64 -38.36 -2.49
CA MET A 1 -5.83 -37.50 -2.64
C MET A 1 -5.78 -36.90 -4.05
N ASP A 2 -6.88 -36.94 -4.79
CA ASP A 2 -6.92 -36.34 -6.11
C ASP A 2 -6.84 -34.82 -5.98
N LYS A 3 -5.86 -34.22 -6.70
CA LYS A 3 -5.69 -32.78 -6.72
C LYS A 3 -6.87 -32.10 -7.40
N THR A 4 -7.49 -31.13 -6.75
CA THR A 4 -8.54 -30.30 -7.35
C THR A 4 -7.92 -29.04 -7.93
N TYR A 5 -8.16 -28.76 -9.22
CA TYR A 5 -7.64 -27.59 -9.91
C TYR A 5 -8.69 -26.48 -9.93
N ILE A 6 -8.25 -25.26 -9.62
CA ILE A 6 -9.11 -24.07 -9.53
C ILE A 6 -8.48 -22.98 -10.38
N GLY A 7 -9.21 -22.50 -11.38
CA GLY A 7 -8.77 -21.43 -12.27
C GLY A 7 -8.99 -20.05 -11.66
N TYR A 8 -8.04 -19.13 -11.83
CA TYR A 8 -8.24 -17.71 -11.60
C TYR A 8 -7.87 -16.91 -12.85
N ALA A 9 -8.78 -16.05 -13.27
CA ALA A 9 -8.61 -15.17 -14.41
C ALA A 9 -8.92 -13.71 -14.06
N ARG A 10 -8.20 -12.78 -14.68
CA ARG A 10 -8.47 -11.35 -14.59
C ARG A 10 -8.59 -10.76 -15.99
N VAL A 11 -9.77 -10.24 -16.33
CA VAL A 11 -10.06 -9.68 -17.64
C VAL A 11 -10.36 -8.19 -17.58
N SER A 12 -10.00 -7.46 -18.62
CA SER A 12 -10.53 -6.12 -18.86
C SER A 12 -11.92 -6.23 -19.47
N THR A 13 -12.74 -5.20 -19.35
CA THR A 13 -14.19 -5.17 -19.67
C THR A 13 -14.63 -5.57 -21.10
N MET A 14 -13.74 -6.03 -21.97
CA MET A 14 -14.11 -6.50 -23.31
C MET A 14 -14.28 -8.03 -23.33
N GLU A 15 -15.42 -8.49 -23.77
CA GLU A 15 -15.82 -9.91 -23.87
C GLU A 15 -14.83 -10.82 -24.61
N GLN A 16 -14.11 -10.29 -25.59
CA GLN A 16 -13.07 -11.02 -26.32
C GLN A 16 -11.89 -11.49 -25.46
N ASN A 17 -11.65 -10.84 -24.31
CA ASN A 17 -10.56 -11.22 -23.41
C ASN A 17 -10.93 -12.35 -22.45
N GLU A 18 -12.22 -12.57 -22.17
CA GLU A 18 -12.68 -13.65 -21.30
C GLU A 18 -12.52 -15.03 -21.98
N ALA A 19 -13.04 -15.17 -23.21
CA ALA A 19 -12.90 -16.38 -24.00
C ALA A 19 -11.42 -16.75 -24.25
N ARG A 20 -10.57 -15.74 -24.54
CA ARG A 20 -9.13 -15.93 -24.72
C ARG A 20 -8.43 -16.40 -23.45
N GLN A 21 -8.84 -15.92 -22.28
CA GLN A 21 -8.26 -16.36 -21.01
C GLN A 21 -8.73 -17.76 -20.59
N LEU A 22 -10.00 -18.09 -20.86
CA LEU A 22 -10.49 -19.46 -20.66
C LEU A 22 -9.77 -20.43 -21.60
N HIS A 23 -9.52 -20.03 -22.84
CA HIS A 23 -8.72 -20.81 -23.81
C HIS A 23 -7.25 -20.97 -23.34
N SER A 24 -6.69 -20.01 -22.60
CA SER A 24 -5.33 -20.14 -22.05
C SER A 24 -5.18 -21.24 -20.99
N PHE A 25 -6.29 -21.78 -20.45
CA PHE A 25 -6.29 -22.95 -19.58
C PHE A 25 -6.33 -24.29 -20.35
N GLU A 26 -6.14 -24.27 -21.69
CA GLU A 26 -6.04 -25.51 -22.48
C GLU A 26 -4.97 -26.43 -21.88
N GLY A 27 -5.30 -27.73 -21.79
CA GLY A 27 -4.51 -28.72 -21.07
C GLY A 27 -4.86 -28.89 -19.59
N TYR A 28 -5.55 -27.93 -18.98
CA TYR A 28 -6.11 -28.01 -17.63
C TYR A 28 -7.65 -27.95 -17.62
N THR A 29 -8.29 -27.64 -18.73
CA THR A 29 -9.75 -27.36 -18.83
C THR A 29 -10.59 -28.50 -18.26
N GLU A 30 -10.22 -29.75 -18.54
CA GLU A 30 -10.92 -30.93 -18.01
C GLU A 30 -10.68 -31.19 -16.51
N LYS A 31 -9.61 -30.61 -15.95
CA LYS A 31 -9.21 -30.77 -14.55
C LYS A 31 -9.73 -29.65 -13.66
N ILE A 32 -10.01 -28.47 -14.25
CA ILE A 32 -10.45 -27.29 -13.50
C ILE A 32 -11.91 -27.44 -13.09
N LYS A 33 -12.14 -27.55 -11.78
CA LYS A 33 -13.47 -27.70 -11.19
C LYS A 33 -14.25 -26.38 -11.15
N LYS A 34 -13.57 -25.26 -10.99
CA LYS A 34 -14.16 -23.92 -10.85
C LYS A 34 -13.20 -22.85 -11.31
N VAL A 35 -13.73 -21.82 -11.98
CA VAL A 35 -12.96 -20.63 -12.38
C VAL A 35 -13.53 -19.41 -11.68
N PHE A 36 -12.66 -18.58 -11.09
CA PHE A 36 -12.97 -17.28 -10.52
C PHE A 36 -12.49 -16.19 -11.48
N ILE A 37 -13.36 -15.25 -11.84
CA ILE A 37 -13.06 -14.24 -12.86
C ILE A 37 -13.33 -12.85 -12.31
N ASP A 38 -12.26 -12.03 -12.17
CA ASP A 38 -12.39 -10.61 -11.88
C ASP A 38 -12.44 -9.78 -13.16
N LYS A 39 -13.51 -9.00 -13.33
CA LYS A 39 -13.66 -8.02 -14.42
C LYS A 39 -13.29 -6.65 -13.92
N LEU A 40 -12.14 -6.12 -14.35
CA LEU A 40 -11.63 -4.83 -13.88
C LEU A 40 -11.82 -3.74 -14.93
N SER A 41 -12.65 -2.74 -14.63
CA SER A 41 -12.59 -1.43 -15.28
C SER A 41 -11.47 -0.59 -14.70
N GLY A 42 -10.79 0.22 -15.50
CA GLY A 42 -9.51 0.88 -15.19
C GLY A 42 -9.39 1.70 -13.88
N LYS A 43 -10.50 1.94 -13.16
CA LYS A 43 -10.52 2.63 -11.86
C LYS A 43 -10.75 1.72 -10.65
N ASN A 44 -11.29 0.52 -10.84
CA ASN A 44 -11.60 -0.38 -9.72
C ASN A 44 -10.43 -1.32 -9.43
N THR A 45 -9.89 -1.23 -8.23
CA THR A 45 -8.78 -2.06 -7.75
C THR A 45 -9.25 -3.29 -6.99
N ASP A 46 -10.54 -3.36 -6.65
CA ASP A 46 -11.11 -4.44 -5.86
C ASP A 46 -11.14 -5.73 -6.67
N ARG A 47 -10.72 -6.83 -6.03
CA ARG A 47 -10.68 -8.17 -6.62
C ARG A 47 -11.53 -9.13 -5.78
N PRO A 48 -12.85 -9.01 -5.82
CA PRO A 48 -13.73 -9.83 -5.00
C PRO A 48 -13.61 -11.31 -5.33
N GLN A 49 -13.36 -11.65 -6.60
CA GLN A 49 -13.22 -13.05 -7.00
C GLN A 49 -11.87 -13.65 -6.58
N LEU A 50 -10.79 -12.85 -6.53
CA LEU A 50 -9.52 -13.29 -5.92
C LEU A 50 -9.71 -13.63 -4.44
N GLN A 51 -10.36 -12.76 -3.68
CA GLN A 51 -10.64 -13.00 -2.26
C GLN A 51 -11.57 -14.21 -2.06
N ALA A 52 -12.59 -14.35 -2.90
CA ALA A 52 -13.48 -15.50 -2.89
C ALA A 52 -12.72 -16.80 -3.20
N MET A 53 -11.79 -16.78 -4.16
CA MET A 53 -10.92 -17.91 -4.49
C MET A 53 -10.04 -18.28 -3.31
N LEU A 54 -9.32 -17.29 -2.74
CA LEU A 54 -8.44 -17.51 -1.58
C LEU A 54 -9.19 -18.08 -0.37
N SER A 55 -10.46 -17.71 -0.19
CA SER A 55 -11.32 -18.26 0.87
C SER A 55 -11.89 -19.65 0.52
N TYR A 56 -11.96 -19.99 -0.76
CA TYR A 56 -12.57 -21.23 -1.25
C TYR A 56 -11.57 -22.40 -1.24
N VAL A 57 -10.30 -22.14 -1.59
CA VAL A 57 -9.27 -23.17 -1.73
C VAL A 57 -8.91 -23.83 -0.39
N ARG A 58 -8.58 -25.12 -0.44
CA ARG A 58 -8.25 -25.97 0.70
C ARG A 58 -6.92 -26.65 0.48
N GLU A 59 -6.35 -27.20 1.54
CA GLU A 59 -5.14 -28.02 1.48
C GLU A 59 -5.24 -29.11 0.41
N GLY A 60 -4.22 -29.24 -0.42
CA GLY A 60 -4.14 -30.17 -1.54
C GLY A 60 -4.74 -29.66 -2.87
N ASP A 61 -5.44 -28.51 -2.86
CA ASP A 61 -5.91 -27.87 -4.10
C ASP A 61 -4.74 -27.21 -4.86
N VAL A 62 -4.95 -26.97 -6.17
CA VAL A 62 -3.99 -26.28 -7.04
C VAL A 62 -4.67 -25.12 -7.76
N VAL A 63 -4.19 -23.92 -7.54
CA VAL A 63 -4.64 -22.73 -8.30
C VAL A 63 -3.89 -22.65 -9.62
N VAL A 64 -4.63 -22.45 -10.72
CA VAL A 64 -4.07 -22.30 -12.07
C VAL A 64 -4.34 -20.88 -12.58
N VAL A 65 -3.29 -20.20 -13.03
CA VAL A 65 -3.38 -18.89 -13.67
C VAL A 65 -2.71 -18.90 -15.04
N SER A 66 -3.19 -18.07 -15.96
CA SER A 66 -2.57 -17.95 -17.29
C SER A 66 -1.18 -17.35 -17.21
N ASP A 67 -0.99 -16.36 -16.36
CA ASP A 67 0.27 -15.65 -16.11
C ASP A 67 0.21 -14.92 -14.76
N PHE A 68 1.37 -14.64 -14.17
CA PHE A 68 1.47 -13.94 -12.89
C PHE A 68 0.90 -12.53 -12.92
N SER A 69 0.89 -11.86 -14.09
CA SER A 69 0.31 -10.52 -14.21
C SER A 69 -1.21 -10.50 -14.00
N ARG A 70 -1.88 -11.64 -14.17
CA ARG A 70 -3.30 -11.82 -13.85
C ARG A 70 -3.51 -11.96 -12.35
N LEU A 71 -2.61 -12.68 -11.69
CA LEU A 71 -2.68 -12.90 -10.25
C LEU A 71 -2.37 -11.64 -9.46
N ALA A 72 -1.35 -10.86 -9.86
CA ALA A 72 -0.92 -9.68 -9.13
C ALA A 72 -0.50 -8.52 -10.04
N ARG A 73 -0.40 -7.31 -9.47
CA ARG A 73 0.05 -6.10 -10.18
C ARG A 73 1.52 -5.81 -9.97
N SER A 74 2.09 -6.37 -8.92
CA SER A 74 3.52 -6.26 -8.60
C SER A 74 4.07 -7.61 -8.19
N THR A 75 5.36 -7.79 -8.34
CA THR A 75 6.07 -8.99 -7.89
C THR A 75 5.87 -9.23 -6.39
N ARG A 76 5.84 -8.17 -5.61
CA ARG A 76 5.59 -8.25 -4.17
C ARG A 76 4.20 -8.80 -3.85
N ASP A 77 3.15 -8.28 -4.49
CA ASP A 77 1.78 -8.76 -4.27
C ASP A 77 1.64 -10.21 -4.70
N MET A 78 2.29 -10.58 -5.81
CA MET A 78 2.34 -11.96 -6.30
C MET A 78 2.95 -12.89 -5.25
N LEU A 79 4.11 -12.55 -4.71
CA LEU A 79 4.79 -13.33 -3.68
C LEU A 79 3.96 -13.45 -2.41
N GLN A 80 3.23 -12.40 -2.01
CA GLN A 80 2.35 -12.44 -0.86
C GLN A 80 1.18 -13.41 -1.06
N ILE A 81 0.55 -13.41 -2.25
CA ILE A 81 -0.52 -14.35 -2.59
C ILE A 81 0.04 -15.78 -2.63
N VAL A 82 1.20 -15.99 -3.23
CA VAL A 82 1.85 -17.32 -3.27
C VAL A 82 2.15 -17.82 -1.87
N GLN A 83 2.65 -16.97 -0.99
CA GLN A 83 2.90 -17.33 0.41
C GLN A 83 1.61 -17.73 1.12
N GLU A 84 0.52 -16.95 0.95
CA GLU A 84 -0.78 -17.29 1.53
C GLU A 84 -1.32 -18.65 1.05
N LEU A 85 -1.16 -18.96 -0.24
CA LEU A 85 -1.53 -20.26 -0.79
C LEU A 85 -0.67 -21.37 -0.22
N THR A 86 0.64 -21.16 -0.15
CA THR A 86 1.60 -22.14 0.41
C THR A 86 1.30 -22.44 1.88
N ASP A 87 1.01 -21.40 2.69
CA ASP A 87 0.66 -21.56 4.12
C ASP A 87 -0.64 -22.35 4.31
N LYS A 88 -1.53 -22.33 3.32
CA LYS A 88 -2.76 -23.16 3.27
C LYS A 88 -2.53 -24.55 2.69
N GLY A 89 -1.31 -24.90 2.27
CA GLY A 89 -1.03 -26.16 1.59
C GLY A 89 -1.60 -26.26 0.18
N VAL A 90 -1.78 -25.09 -0.50
CA VAL A 90 -2.34 -24.98 -1.85
C VAL A 90 -1.23 -24.73 -2.85
N GLY A 91 -1.17 -25.52 -3.93
CA GLY A 91 -0.23 -25.33 -5.02
C GLY A 91 -0.66 -24.18 -5.95
N LEU A 92 0.31 -23.59 -6.68
CA LEU A 92 0.06 -22.62 -7.73
C LEU A 92 0.80 -23.02 -9.02
N VAL A 93 0.06 -22.99 -10.13
CA VAL A 93 0.61 -23.20 -11.48
C VAL A 93 0.39 -21.94 -12.31
N SER A 94 1.47 -21.39 -12.85
CA SER A 94 1.43 -20.33 -13.86
C SER A 94 1.83 -20.90 -15.22
N LEU A 95 0.92 -20.83 -16.20
CA LEU A 95 1.08 -21.51 -17.47
C LEU A 95 2.12 -20.83 -18.36
N LYS A 96 2.09 -19.50 -18.45
CA LYS A 96 2.99 -18.73 -19.30
C LYS A 96 4.44 -18.77 -18.79
N GLU A 97 4.65 -18.65 -17.50
CA GLU A 97 5.97 -18.69 -16.86
C GLU A 97 6.45 -20.13 -16.66
N ASN A 98 5.58 -21.12 -16.87
CA ASN A 98 5.85 -22.54 -16.65
C ASN A 98 6.37 -22.81 -15.22
N VAL A 99 5.73 -22.20 -14.24
CA VAL A 99 6.08 -22.33 -12.82
C VAL A 99 5.00 -23.14 -12.12
N ASP A 100 5.44 -24.21 -11.43
CA ASP A 100 4.61 -25.03 -10.55
C ASP A 100 5.26 -25.03 -9.17
N THR A 101 4.57 -24.49 -8.16
CA THR A 101 5.09 -24.34 -6.80
C THR A 101 5.28 -25.67 -6.07
N ASP A 102 4.66 -26.76 -6.54
CA ASP A 102 4.85 -28.09 -5.98
C ASP A 102 6.18 -28.72 -6.40
N THR A 103 6.82 -28.17 -7.46
CA THR A 103 8.11 -28.65 -7.96
C THR A 103 9.30 -27.92 -7.33
N PRO A 104 10.47 -28.54 -7.19
CA PRO A 104 11.68 -27.87 -6.75
C PRO A 104 12.06 -26.69 -7.63
N GLN A 105 11.89 -26.84 -8.96
CA GLN A 105 12.16 -25.79 -9.95
C GLN A 105 11.26 -24.57 -9.77
N GLY A 106 9.95 -24.80 -9.55
CA GLY A 106 8.99 -23.73 -9.30
C GLY A 106 9.32 -22.97 -8.01
N ARG A 107 9.66 -23.67 -6.93
CA ARG A 107 10.09 -23.03 -5.67
C ARG A 107 11.37 -22.22 -5.85
N PHE A 108 12.34 -22.72 -6.61
CA PHE A 108 13.54 -21.97 -6.95
C PHE A 108 13.21 -20.70 -7.73
N MET A 109 12.33 -20.76 -8.73
CA MET A 109 11.89 -19.58 -9.49
C MET A 109 11.22 -18.53 -8.58
N LEU A 110 10.40 -18.94 -7.62
CA LEU A 110 9.82 -18.02 -6.65
C LEU A 110 10.91 -17.32 -5.80
N THR A 111 11.96 -18.01 -5.42
CA THR A 111 13.10 -17.42 -4.70
C THR A 111 13.80 -16.36 -5.56
N VAL A 112 13.98 -16.61 -6.86
CA VAL A 112 14.53 -15.63 -7.81
C VAL A 112 13.62 -14.40 -7.90
N PHE A 113 12.30 -14.57 -8.03
CA PHE A 113 11.37 -13.44 -8.04
C PHE A 113 11.40 -12.64 -6.74
N ALA A 114 11.55 -13.30 -5.58
CA ALA A 114 11.69 -12.62 -4.31
C ALA A 114 12.96 -11.76 -4.24
N ALA A 115 14.08 -12.28 -4.70
CA ALA A 115 15.34 -11.54 -4.77
C ALA A 115 15.25 -10.34 -5.73
N LEU A 116 14.59 -10.49 -6.89
CA LEU A 116 14.36 -9.40 -7.83
C LEU A 116 13.45 -8.30 -7.23
N ALA A 117 12.40 -8.68 -6.53
CA ALA A 117 11.51 -7.71 -5.87
C ALA A 117 12.24 -6.90 -4.80
N GLU A 118 13.16 -7.52 -4.03
CA GLU A 118 13.96 -6.79 -3.05
C GLU A 118 14.98 -5.86 -3.71
N LEU A 119 15.65 -6.30 -4.78
CA LEU A 119 16.54 -5.45 -5.56
C LEU A 119 15.83 -4.23 -6.15
N GLU A 120 14.63 -4.42 -6.72
CA GLU A 120 13.81 -3.30 -7.21
C GLU A 120 13.47 -2.30 -6.09
N ARG A 121 13.09 -2.80 -4.93
CA ARG A 121 12.79 -1.99 -3.75
C ARG A 121 14.00 -1.17 -3.30
N GLU A 122 15.16 -1.80 -3.18
CA GLU A 122 16.41 -1.12 -2.80
C GLU A 122 16.78 -0.03 -3.79
N THR A 123 16.66 -0.32 -5.09
CA THR A 123 16.92 0.65 -6.17
C THR A 123 16.00 1.86 -6.11
N ILE A 124 14.70 1.65 -5.85
CA ILE A 124 13.72 2.73 -5.68
C ILE A 124 14.07 3.59 -4.45
N LEU A 125 14.39 2.97 -3.32
CA LEU A 125 14.79 3.68 -2.09
C LEU A 125 16.07 4.49 -2.28
N GLN A 126 17.05 3.95 -2.98
CA GLN A 126 18.28 4.65 -3.30
C GLN A 126 18.01 5.89 -4.16
N ARG A 127 17.28 5.76 -5.27
CA ARG A 127 16.89 6.89 -6.14
C ARG A 127 16.10 7.94 -5.37
N GLN A 128 15.22 7.53 -4.47
CA GLN A 128 14.47 8.45 -3.61
C GLN A 128 15.40 9.23 -2.66
N ARG A 129 16.37 8.58 -2.03
CA ARG A 129 17.37 9.24 -1.16
C ARG A 129 18.19 10.25 -1.94
N GLU A 130 18.67 9.89 -3.12
CA GLU A 130 19.43 10.77 -4.03
C GLU A 130 18.58 11.98 -4.45
N GLY A 131 17.33 11.76 -4.87
CA GLY A 131 16.40 12.82 -5.24
C GLY A 131 16.12 13.79 -4.09
N ILE A 132 15.95 13.29 -2.86
CA ILE A 132 15.79 14.13 -1.65
C ILE A 132 17.06 14.93 -1.37
N ALA A 133 18.25 14.33 -1.51
CA ALA A 133 19.53 15.02 -1.30
C ALA A 133 19.69 16.18 -2.28
N ILE A 134 19.43 15.95 -3.58
CA ILE A 134 19.49 16.98 -4.62
C ILE A 134 18.45 18.08 -4.34
N ALA A 135 17.22 17.74 -3.98
CA ALA A 135 16.16 18.72 -3.68
C ALA A 135 16.51 19.57 -2.43
N LYS A 136 17.19 18.98 -1.43
CA LYS A 136 17.70 19.74 -0.27
C LYS A 136 18.79 20.73 -0.69
N GLN A 137 19.77 20.29 -1.49
CA GLN A 137 20.84 21.18 -2.00
C GLN A 137 20.28 22.33 -2.84
N GLN A 138 19.23 22.09 -3.62
CA GLN A 138 18.56 23.10 -4.43
C GLN A 138 17.57 23.98 -3.62
N GLY A 139 17.48 23.81 -2.28
CA GLY A 139 16.55 24.55 -1.43
C GLY A 139 15.05 24.29 -1.71
N LYS A 140 14.74 23.28 -2.53
CA LYS A 140 13.36 22.93 -2.89
C LYS A 140 12.66 22.15 -1.77
N TYR A 141 13.40 21.49 -0.91
CA TYR A 141 12.86 20.70 0.19
C TYR A 141 12.58 21.60 1.40
N LYS A 142 11.37 22.14 1.46
CA LYS A 142 10.94 23.07 2.53
C LYS A 142 10.27 22.38 3.73
N GLY A 143 10.26 21.07 3.77
CA GLY A 143 9.56 20.30 4.80
C GLY A 143 8.04 20.47 4.77
N ARG A 144 7.38 20.18 5.88
CA ARG A 144 5.93 20.34 6.02
C ARG A 144 5.59 21.83 6.09
N LYS A 145 4.68 22.29 5.21
CA LYS A 145 4.18 23.67 5.27
C LYS A 145 3.56 23.94 6.64
N PRO A 146 3.88 25.08 7.28
CA PRO A 146 3.21 25.47 8.51
C PRO A 146 1.70 25.56 8.28
N ILE A 147 0.90 25.05 9.22
CA ILE A 147 -0.55 25.20 9.14
C ILE A 147 -0.86 26.68 9.28
N PRO A 148 -1.62 27.31 8.37
CA PRO A 148 -1.95 28.72 8.48
C PRO A 148 -2.75 28.98 9.77
N PHE A 149 -2.54 30.11 10.40
CA PHE A 149 -3.32 30.59 11.54
C PHE A 149 -3.61 32.07 11.38
N ASN A 150 -4.70 32.55 11.96
CA ASN A 150 -5.03 33.97 11.93
C ASN A 150 -4.17 34.73 12.95
N GLU A 151 -3.18 35.49 12.46
CA GLU A 151 -2.25 36.21 13.31
C GLU A 151 -2.90 37.32 14.11
N GLU A 152 -3.86 38.06 13.54
CA GLU A 152 -4.58 39.12 14.25
C GLU A 152 -5.38 38.56 15.42
N LYS A 153 -6.17 37.52 15.18
CA LYS A 153 -6.90 36.81 16.23
C LYS A 153 -5.96 36.26 17.30
N PHE A 154 -4.82 35.72 16.87
CA PHE A 154 -3.80 35.22 17.79
C PHE A 154 -3.24 36.32 18.69
N ARG A 155 -2.87 37.49 18.12
CA ARG A 155 -2.36 38.64 18.88
C ARG A 155 -3.38 39.16 19.89
N VAL A 156 -4.66 39.29 19.51
CA VAL A 156 -5.74 39.71 20.39
C VAL A 156 -5.92 38.78 21.57
N GLU A 157 -6.02 37.49 21.32
CA GLU A 157 -6.22 36.51 22.39
C GLU A 157 -4.96 36.35 23.28
N CYS A 158 -3.76 36.45 22.72
CA CYS A 158 -2.54 36.48 23.51
C CYS A 158 -2.42 37.73 24.38
N LYS A 159 -2.92 38.90 23.95
CA LYS A 159 -2.97 40.11 24.78
C LYS A 159 -3.85 39.92 26.00
N LYS A 160 -5.03 39.30 25.86
CA LYS A 160 -5.92 38.94 26.98
C LYS A 160 -5.25 37.97 27.96
N TRP A 161 -4.54 36.95 27.43
CA TRP A 161 -3.78 36.04 28.28
C TRP A 161 -2.67 36.74 29.06
N ARG A 162 -1.93 37.66 28.43
CA ARG A 162 -0.88 38.45 29.09
C ARG A 162 -1.43 39.35 30.19
N ASN A 163 -2.61 39.96 29.98
CA ASN A 163 -3.28 40.80 30.95
C ASN A 163 -3.90 40.01 32.10
N GLY A 164 -3.86 38.68 32.06
CA GLY A 164 -4.44 37.82 33.11
C GLY A 164 -5.96 37.61 32.99
N GLU A 165 -6.58 38.09 31.93
CA GLU A 165 -8.01 37.96 31.67
C GLU A 165 -8.43 36.51 31.31
N GLN A 166 -7.48 35.69 30.87
CA GLN A 166 -7.73 34.29 30.56
C GLN A 166 -6.44 33.44 30.74
N THR A 167 -6.60 32.11 30.88
CA THR A 167 -5.49 31.18 30.99
C THR A 167 -4.89 30.82 29.61
N ALA A 168 -3.63 30.38 29.58
CA ALA A 168 -3.01 29.86 28.35
C ALA A 168 -3.81 28.72 27.74
N VAL A 169 -4.41 27.85 28.56
CA VAL A 169 -5.23 26.72 28.09
C VAL A 169 -6.50 27.21 27.41
N ALA A 170 -7.17 28.20 28.00
CA ALA A 170 -8.35 28.82 27.40
C ALA A 170 -8.03 29.51 26.06
N THR A 171 -6.89 30.20 26.00
CA THR A 171 -6.41 30.85 24.76
C THR A 171 -6.14 29.81 23.67
N MET A 172 -5.42 28.71 23.98
CA MET A 172 -5.15 27.63 23.05
C MET A 172 -6.44 27.00 22.51
N LYS A 173 -7.44 26.78 23.39
CA LYS A 173 -8.75 26.23 22.99
C LYS A 173 -9.53 27.17 22.08
N LYS A 174 -9.55 28.47 22.34
CA LYS A 174 -10.22 29.49 21.50
C LYS A 174 -9.58 29.65 20.12
N LEU A 175 -8.25 29.41 20.02
CA LEU A 175 -7.48 29.51 18.79
C LEU A 175 -7.41 28.20 18.02
N ASP A 176 -7.88 27.10 18.62
CA ASP A 176 -7.73 25.72 18.09
C ASP A 176 -6.27 25.37 17.78
N ILE A 177 -5.37 25.72 18.69
CA ILE A 177 -3.94 25.51 18.52
C ILE A 177 -3.40 24.60 19.62
N LYS A 178 -2.68 23.53 19.24
CA LYS A 178 -2.03 22.61 20.18
C LYS A 178 -0.91 23.31 20.96
N ARG A 179 -0.67 22.87 22.20
CA ARG A 179 0.28 23.44 23.16
C ARG A 179 1.66 23.75 22.55
N ASN A 180 2.31 22.78 21.94
CA ASN A 180 3.67 22.96 21.40
C ASN A 180 3.70 24.05 20.33
N ARG A 181 2.70 24.10 19.46
CA ARG A 181 2.61 25.09 18.41
C ARG A 181 2.28 26.49 18.97
N PHE A 182 1.42 26.57 19.96
CA PHE A 182 1.08 27.83 20.62
C PHE A 182 2.35 28.54 21.15
N TYR A 183 3.15 27.83 21.96
CA TYR A 183 4.38 28.40 22.49
C TYR A 183 5.45 28.68 21.43
N GLN A 184 5.47 27.89 20.35
CA GLN A 184 6.36 28.17 19.21
C GLN A 184 5.99 29.47 18.49
N ILE A 185 4.69 29.74 18.30
CA ILE A 185 4.20 31.00 17.69
C ILE A 185 4.45 32.15 18.64
N VAL A 186 4.19 32.01 19.94
CA VAL A 186 4.49 33.02 20.98
C VAL A 186 5.95 33.41 20.94
N LYS A 187 6.86 32.44 20.85
CA LYS A 187 8.31 32.67 20.74
C LYS A 187 8.67 33.42 19.46
N ASN A 188 8.12 32.98 18.32
CA ASN A 188 8.43 33.58 17.01
C ASN A 188 7.90 35.01 16.84
N LEU A 189 6.75 35.31 17.43
CA LEU A 189 6.14 36.65 17.39
C LEU A 189 6.65 37.59 18.52
N GLY A 190 7.56 37.12 19.38
CA GLY A 190 8.08 37.91 20.50
C GLY A 190 7.03 38.25 21.57
N VAL A 191 5.91 37.51 21.61
CA VAL A 191 4.83 37.73 22.56
C VAL A 191 5.12 36.97 23.84
N TYR A 192 6.07 37.45 24.66
CA TYR A 192 6.39 36.84 25.96
C TYR A 192 5.40 37.21 27.06
N SER A 193 5.06 36.23 27.93
CA SER A 193 4.33 36.50 29.17
C SER A 193 5.31 37.04 30.23
N PRO A 194 4.98 38.09 30.97
CA PRO A 194 5.83 38.60 32.05
C PRO A 194 5.95 37.65 33.28
N ARG A 195 5.20 36.54 33.31
CA ARG A 195 5.11 35.65 34.49
C ARG A 195 6.04 34.43 34.47
N CYS A 196 7.01 34.33 33.56
CA CYS A 196 7.94 33.20 33.54
C CYS A 196 9.31 33.48 34.19
N HIS A 197 9.42 34.54 35.00
CA HIS A 197 10.63 34.75 35.82
C HIS A 197 10.22 35.01 37.26
N SER A 198 9.92 33.94 37.99
CA SER A 198 9.98 33.86 39.44
C SER A 198 9.84 32.43 39.87
N THR A 199 10.84 31.71 39.99
CA THR A 199 11.45 30.86 41.01
C THR A 199 12.34 29.82 40.38
#